data_d2a62f05132e3fdaa600759cf3681d1c
#
_entry.id   d2a62f05132e3fdaa600759cf3681d1c
#
_cell.length_a   1.000
_cell.length_b   1.000
_cell.length_c   1.000
_cell.angle_alpha   90.00
_cell.angle_beta   90.00
_cell.angle_gamma   90.00
#
_symmetry.space_group_name_H-M   'P 1'
#
loop_
_entity.id
_entity.type
_entity.pdbx_description
1 polymer ?
#
loop_
_entity_poly.entity_id
_entity_poly.type
_entity_poly.pdbx_seq_one_letter_code
_entity_poly.pdbx_strand_id
1 'polypeptide(L)'
;MISTSAKPNDYQVVVVGFGPTGAVATSLLGKRGIRVLAIDRLRTVYDKPRAIAMDHEILRLLDNLGIADRILPHVAPFPASQHFGAAGQLIRRIDMVPEPYPLGYTPTMVFTQPPVEAVLRENAASYASVKVELGTAFVGLAQSDTGVKLELLGDDGGTRSVTADYVIACDGASSEVREHVGIALEDLVFDEPWLVVDVLVNEEAIGKLPQTAAQYCDPARPTTFIIGPRNHRRWEIMLLPGEDPQAAQKPERVWQLLSKWLTPDEATLWRAASYRFHALVATEWRRGRVFLAGDAAHQQPPFIGQGMCQGLRDSANLVWKLDHVLHGQSGEALLDSYGEERGDHVRELTTRIKAIGQVICERDPQAARERDLRILAEGGGEARTITRQEIVPPLRKGLFASADESAKESAKGTLFPQPRILGDHGPVLLDAAFGAGWRLCIDGRAAFELTDVARRQIDGLPLTTFCIGTALDAASLAPEADRRHIVVELDGVMAGWFDRHGCRAAIVRPDHYVFGVARDIATLTGVLGELRGRLLESRPQSLSITTRVIR
;
A
#
# COMPACT_ATOMS: atom_id res chain seq x y z
N MET A 1 -43.03 23.63 6.70
CA MET A 1 -41.63 24.01 6.92
C MET A 1 -40.88 23.61 5.66
N ILE A 2 -40.39 24.58 4.89
CA ILE A 2 -39.62 24.33 3.67
C ILE A 2 -38.25 23.90 4.12
N SER A 3 -37.90 22.61 3.89
CA SER A 3 -36.54 22.09 4.07
C SER A 3 -35.67 22.86 3.08
N THR A 4 -34.92 23.85 3.56
CA THR A 4 -33.83 24.45 2.81
C THR A 4 -32.77 23.36 2.62
N SER A 5 -32.70 22.77 1.42
CA SER A 5 -31.57 21.90 1.06
C SER A 5 -30.29 22.74 1.25
N ALA A 6 -29.45 22.35 2.18
CA ALA A 6 -28.13 22.96 2.38
C ALA A 6 -27.40 23.02 1.04
N LYS A 7 -26.75 24.16 0.75
CA LYS A 7 -25.92 24.27 -0.46
C LYS A 7 -24.86 23.16 -0.43
N PRO A 8 -24.67 22.41 -1.53
CA PRO A 8 -23.65 21.36 -1.55
C PRO A 8 -22.26 21.95 -1.30
N ASN A 9 -21.40 21.21 -0.63
CA ASN A 9 -20.00 21.61 -0.42
C ASN A 9 -19.28 21.83 -1.76
N ASP A 10 -18.27 22.69 -1.76
CA ASP A 10 -17.50 23.03 -2.96
C ASP A 10 -16.85 21.77 -3.57
N TYR A 11 -16.35 20.90 -2.70
CA TYR A 11 -15.76 19.61 -3.05
C TYR A 11 -16.36 18.48 -2.22
N GLN A 12 -16.28 17.24 -2.71
CA GLN A 12 -16.62 16.06 -1.92
C GLN A 12 -15.43 15.65 -1.04
N VAL A 13 -14.20 15.77 -1.57
CA VAL A 13 -12.99 15.48 -0.80
C VAL A 13 -11.94 16.55 -1.04
N VAL A 14 -11.30 17.00 0.04
CA VAL A 14 -10.06 17.78 -0.05
C VAL A 14 -8.90 16.87 0.39
N VAL A 15 -7.86 16.79 -0.45
CA VAL A 15 -6.61 16.08 -0.15
C VAL A 15 -5.53 17.11 0.17
N VAL A 16 -5.01 17.07 1.39
CA VAL A 16 -3.95 17.97 1.87
C VAL A 16 -2.62 17.25 1.79
N GLY A 17 -1.71 17.77 0.95
CA GLY A 17 -0.45 17.12 0.59
C GLY A 17 -0.57 16.31 -0.72
N PHE A 18 0.30 16.61 -1.70
CA PHE A 18 0.26 16.01 -3.03
C PHE A 18 1.54 15.24 -3.36
N GLY A 19 2.18 14.65 -2.32
CA GLY A 19 3.20 13.62 -2.45
C GLY A 19 2.60 12.30 -2.96
N PRO A 20 3.38 11.20 -3.01
CA PRO A 20 2.92 9.91 -3.57
C PRO A 20 1.57 9.43 -3.02
N THR A 21 1.37 9.48 -1.70
CA THR A 21 0.10 9.08 -1.05
C THR A 21 -1.06 9.94 -1.51
N GLY A 22 -0.92 11.27 -1.45
CA GLY A 22 -1.99 12.18 -1.85
C GLY A 22 -2.29 12.14 -3.34
N ALA A 23 -1.27 12.00 -4.20
CA ALA A 23 -1.45 11.86 -5.64
C ALA A 23 -2.21 10.56 -6.00
N VAL A 24 -1.92 9.44 -5.33
CA VAL A 24 -2.64 8.19 -5.53
C VAL A 24 -4.06 8.27 -4.97
N ALA A 25 -4.28 8.84 -3.78
CA ALA A 25 -5.62 9.08 -3.24
C ALA A 25 -6.46 9.93 -4.20
N THR A 26 -5.89 11.02 -4.72
CA THR A 26 -6.52 11.91 -5.69
C THR A 26 -6.85 11.18 -7.01
N SER A 27 -5.92 10.37 -7.53
CA SER A 27 -6.15 9.56 -8.74
C SER A 27 -7.30 8.57 -8.55
N LEU A 28 -7.32 7.86 -7.42
CA LEU A 28 -8.37 6.89 -7.11
C LEU A 28 -9.75 7.55 -6.95
N LEU A 29 -9.82 8.73 -6.34
CA LEU A 29 -11.04 9.55 -6.22
C LEU A 29 -11.48 10.07 -7.59
N GLY A 30 -10.55 10.65 -8.38
CA GLY A 30 -10.80 11.17 -9.70
C GLY A 30 -11.30 10.11 -10.68
N LYS A 31 -10.73 8.91 -10.66
CA LYS A 31 -11.18 7.75 -11.44
C LYS A 31 -12.64 7.35 -11.15
N ARG A 32 -13.15 7.68 -9.95
CA ARG A 32 -14.53 7.46 -9.52
C ARG A 32 -15.44 8.64 -9.73
N GLY A 33 -14.95 9.73 -10.38
CA GLY A 33 -15.71 10.94 -10.65
C GLY A 33 -16.01 11.80 -9.42
N ILE A 34 -15.37 11.54 -8.29
CA ILE A 34 -15.52 12.32 -7.06
C ILE A 34 -14.88 13.71 -7.27
N ARG A 35 -15.58 14.78 -6.85
CA ARG A 35 -15.06 16.16 -6.93
C ARG A 35 -13.99 16.37 -5.86
N VAL A 36 -12.74 16.54 -6.30
CA VAL A 36 -11.56 16.64 -5.42
C VAL A 36 -10.86 17.98 -5.60
N LEU A 37 -10.45 18.57 -4.49
CA LEU A 37 -9.37 19.55 -4.45
C LEU A 37 -8.15 18.91 -3.81
N ALA A 38 -7.03 18.86 -4.53
CA ALA A 38 -5.74 18.45 -3.99
C ALA A 38 -4.86 19.69 -3.85
N ILE A 39 -4.25 19.88 -2.67
CA ILE A 39 -3.36 21.00 -2.40
C ILE A 39 -1.98 20.53 -1.96
N ASP A 40 -0.96 21.29 -2.30
CA ASP A 40 0.40 21.12 -1.77
C ASP A 40 1.06 22.49 -1.59
N ARG A 41 1.77 22.66 -0.48
CA ARG A 41 2.57 23.87 -0.22
C ARG A 41 3.75 24.02 -1.19
N LEU A 42 4.25 22.90 -1.75
CA LEU A 42 5.32 22.90 -2.74
C LEU A 42 4.75 23.04 -4.15
N ARG A 43 5.44 23.79 -5.00
CA ARG A 43 5.06 23.97 -6.42
C ARG A 43 5.51 22.84 -7.32
N THR A 44 6.53 22.10 -6.93
CA THR A 44 7.17 21.07 -7.77
C THR A 44 7.36 19.77 -7.00
N VAL A 45 7.61 18.70 -7.72
CA VAL A 45 8.11 17.45 -7.15
C VAL A 45 9.48 17.71 -6.53
N TYR A 46 9.75 17.13 -5.37
CA TYR A 46 11.08 17.18 -4.77
C TYR A 46 12.08 16.40 -5.64
N ASP A 47 13.15 17.05 -6.06
CA ASP A 47 14.08 16.56 -7.10
C ASP A 47 15.06 15.46 -6.64
N LYS A 48 15.02 15.09 -5.35
CA LYS A 48 15.91 14.07 -4.77
C LYS A 48 15.12 12.81 -4.38
N PRO A 49 15.72 11.60 -4.54
CA PRO A 49 15.07 10.35 -4.17
C PRO A 49 14.88 10.25 -2.65
N ARG A 50 13.68 9.87 -2.22
CA ARG A 50 13.37 9.52 -0.82
C ARG A 50 13.10 8.02 -0.70
N ALA A 51 11.92 7.56 -1.15
CA ALA A 51 11.62 6.14 -1.28
C ALA A 51 12.44 5.52 -2.42
N ILE A 52 12.71 4.22 -2.33
CA ILE A 52 13.54 3.49 -3.31
C ILE A 52 12.98 2.12 -3.68
N ALA A 53 12.00 1.61 -2.96
CA ALA A 53 11.41 0.30 -3.23
C ALA A 53 9.89 0.37 -3.22
N MET A 54 9.25 -0.42 -4.10
CA MET A 54 7.83 -0.70 -4.13
C MET A 54 7.59 -2.19 -4.37
N ASP A 55 6.50 -2.72 -3.84
CA ASP A 55 6.13 -4.11 -4.02
C ASP A 55 5.05 -4.33 -5.08
N HIS A 56 4.77 -5.59 -5.37
CA HIS A 56 3.84 -5.99 -6.43
C HIS A 56 2.38 -5.60 -6.16
N GLU A 57 1.98 -5.39 -4.91
CA GLU A 57 0.66 -4.85 -4.59
C GLU A 57 0.54 -3.40 -5.08
N ILE A 58 1.60 -2.62 -4.91
CA ILE A 58 1.63 -1.26 -5.41
C ILE A 58 1.68 -1.22 -6.93
N LEU A 59 2.44 -2.11 -7.58
CA LEU A 59 2.42 -2.23 -9.04
C LEU A 59 1.03 -2.56 -9.57
N ARG A 60 0.31 -3.50 -8.91
CA ARG A 60 -1.09 -3.82 -9.21
C ARG A 60 -2.00 -2.59 -9.09
N LEU A 61 -1.84 -1.81 -8.03
CA LEU A 61 -2.58 -0.56 -7.82
C LEU A 61 -2.31 0.46 -8.94
N LEU A 62 -1.05 0.64 -9.34
CA LEU A 62 -0.66 1.56 -10.42
C LEU A 62 -1.13 1.09 -11.79
N ASP A 63 -1.16 -0.22 -12.04
CA ASP A 63 -1.74 -0.79 -13.25
C ASP A 63 -3.26 -0.59 -13.29
N ASN A 64 -3.94 -0.78 -12.19
CA ASN A 64 -5.37 -0.47 -12.07
C ASN A 64 -5.69 1.03 -12.26
N LEU A 65 -4.72 1.92 -12.06
CA LEU A 65 -4.82 3.33 -12.42
C LEU A 65 -4.49 3.59 -13.91
N GLY A 66 -3.98 2.59 -14.64
CA GLY A 66 -3.59 2.70 -16.05
C GLY A 66 -2.26 3.42 -16.28
N ILE A 67 -1.36 3.40 -15.30
CA ILE A 67 -0.07 4.13 -15.36
C ILE A 67 1.16 3.23 -15.23
N ALA A 68 0.99 1.91 -15.14
CA ALA A 68 2.11 0.99 -14.99
C ALA A 68 3.17 1.17 -16.10
N ASP A 69 2.76 1.25 -17.37
CA ASP A 69 3.67 1.42 -18.52
C ASP A 69 4.50 2.71 -18.44
N ARG A 70 3.95 3.77 -17.82
CA ARG A 70 4.66 5.03 -17.61
C ARG A 70 5.65 4.96 -16.44
N ILE A 71 5.43 4.05 -15.51
CA ILE A 71 6.28 3.81 -14.32
C ILE A 71 7.44 2.87 -14.66
N LEU A 72 7.20 1.83 -15.47
CA LEU A 72 8.18 0.79 -15.81
C LEU A 72 9.56 1.30 -16.27
N PRO A 73 9.70 2.39 -17.06
CA PRO A 73 11.02 2.93 -17.42
C PRO A 73 11.87 3.45 -16.25
N HIS A 74 11.26 3.66 -15.08
CA HIS A 74 11.89 4.24 -13.89
C HIS A 74 12.13 3.23 -12.77
N VAL A 75 11.84 1.94 -13.02
CA VAL A 75 11.99 0.86 -12.05
C VAL A 75 12.94 -0.21 -12.54
N ALA A 76 13.40 -1.06 -11.62
CA ALA A 76 14.15 -2.28 -11.92
C ALA A 76 13.82 -3.35 -10.86
N PRO A 77 13.92 -4.66 -11.15
CA PRO A 77 13.74 -5.70 -10.15
C PRO A 77 14.65 -5.50 -8.95
N PHE A 78 14.10 -5.66 -7.74
CA PHE A 78 14.91 -5.64 -6.52
C PHE A 78 15.64 -6.98 -6.40
N PRO A 79 16.98 -6.98 -6.26
CA PRO A 79 17.72 -8.22 -6.03
C PRO A 79 17.48 -8.74 -4.61
N ALA A 80 17.90 -9.97 -4.36
CA ALA A 80 17.91 -10.51 -3.00
C ALA A 80 18.68 -9.59 -2.04
N SER A 81 18.31 -9.61 -0.76
CA SER A 81 19.01 -8.89 0.29
C SER A 81 19.76 -9.87 1.21
N GLN A 82 21.01 -9.54 1.54
CA GLN A 82 21.87 -10.35 2.40
C GLN A 82 22.20 -9.58 3.69
N HIS A 83 22.10 -10.25 4.83
CA HIS A 83 22.48 -9.70 6.12
C HIS A 83 23.81 -10.31 6.56
N PHE A 84 24.81 -9.46 6.75
CA PHE A 84 26.14 -9.84 7.19
C PHE A 84 26.31 -9.50 8.67
N GLY A 85 26.79 -10.47 9.45
CA GLY A 85 27.01 -10.32 10.89
C GLY A 85 28.30 -9.58 11.25
N ALA A 86 28.62 -9.56 12.55
CA ALA A 86 29.73 -8.80 13.15
C ALA A 86 31.12 -9.24 12.62
N ALA A 87 31.28 -10.48 12.18
CA ALA A 87 32.53 -10.99 11.58
C ALA A 87 32.48 -10.98 10.04
N GLY A 88 31.46 -10.36 9.44
CA GLY A 88 31.27 -10.32 7.97
C GLY A 88 30.69 -11.59 7.37
N GLN A 89 30.31 -12.59 8.18
CA GLN A 89 29.64 -13.81 7.73
C GLN A 89 28.18 -13.52 7.36
N LEU A 90 27.65 -14.27 6.37
CA LEU A 90 26.24 -14.24 6.05
C LEU A 90 25.43 -14.86 7.21
N ILE A 91 24.46 -14.12 7.75
CA ILE A 91 23.60 -14.58 8.85
C ILE A 91 22.14 -14.79 8.42
N ARG A 92 21.69 -14.09 7.39
CA ARG A 92 20.32 -14.21 6.85
C ARG A 92 20.29 -13.79 5.38
N ARG A 93 19.42 -14.43 4.60
CA ARG A 93 19.07 -14.03 3.25
C ARG A 93 17.57 -13.72 3.16
N ILE A 94 17.21 -12.67 2.45
CA ILE A 94 15.82 -12.33 2.15
C ILE A 94 15.65 -12.40 0.64
N ASP A 95 14.90 -13.40 0.18
CA ASP A 95 14.57 -13.61 -1.23
C ASP A 95 13.15 -13.15 -1.54
N MET A 96 12.84 -13.07 -2.83
CA MET A 96 11.50 -12.79 -3.32
C MET A 96 10.70 -14.09 -3.48
N VAL A 97 9.37 -14.01 -3.44
CA VAL A 97 8.51 -15.12 -3.84
C VAL A 97 8.86 -15.52 -5.29
N PRO A 98 9.02 -16.84 -5.58
CA PRO A 98 9.37 -17.30 -6.92
C PRO A 98 8.20 -17.19 -7.90
N GLU A 99 8.49 -17.32 -9.18
CA GLU A 99 7.49 -17.50 -10.23
C GLU A 99 6.77 -18.86 -10.10
N PRO A 100 5.49 -18.93 -10.52
CA PRO A 100 4.66 -17.86 -11.05
C PRO A 100 4.29 -16.85 -9.96
N TYR A 101 4.43 -15.55 -10.27
CA TYR A 101 4.18 -14.49 -9.30
C TYR A 101 2.71 -14.40 -8.90
N PRO A 102 2.37 -14.46 -7.61
CA PRO A 102 0.97 -14.54 -7.16
C PRO A 102 0.13 -13.30 -7.53
N LEU A 103 0.75 -12.14 -7.72
CA LEU A 103 0.06 -10.91 -8.13
C LEU A 103 0.37 -10.50 -9.59
N GLY A 104 1.02 -11.38 -10.38
CA GLY A 104 1.31 -11.13 -11.79
C GLY A 104 2.47 -10.17 -12.08
N TYR A 105 3.07 -9.56 -11.05
CA TYR A 105 4.19 -8.61 -11.15
C TYR A 105 5.40 -9.10 -10.40
N THR A 106 6.59 -8.62 -10.81
CA THR A 106 7.82 -8.79 -10.03
C THR A 106 7.58 -8.37 -8.59
N PRO A 107 7.91 -9.24 -7.59
CA PRO A 107 7.46 -9.08 -6.21
C PRO A 107 7.92 -7.81 -5.51
N THR A 108 9.10 -7.31 -5.88
CA THR A 108 9.62 -6.02 -5.39
C THR A 108 10.44 -5.36 -6.49
N MET A 109 10.25 -4.07 -6.64
CA MET A 109 10.99 -3.23 -7.57
C MET A 109 11.72 -2.14 -6.81
N VAL A 110 12.91 -1.78 -7.26
CA VAL A 110 13.54 -0.50 -6.91
C VAL A 110 13.13 0.56 -7.92
N PHE A 111 13.10 1.82 -7.52
CA PHE A 111 12.68 2.90 -8.39
C PHE A 111 13.39 4.22 -8.05
N THR A 112 13.35 5.14 -9.01
CA THR A 112 13.77 6.52 -8.83
C THR A 112 12.52 7.37 -8.55
N GLN A 113 12.39 7.93 -7.33
CA GLN A 113 11.13 8.55 -6.89
C GLN A 113 10.70 9.77 -7.71
N PRO A 114 11.56 10.79 -8.03
CA PRO A 114 11.08 12.00 -8.68
C PRO A 114 10.29 11.76 -9.98
N PRO A 115 10.78 10.98 -10.97
CA PRO A 115 10.01 10.72 -12.19
C PRO A 115 8.74 9.88 -11.93
N VAL A 116 8.76 8.95 -10.99
CA VAL A 116 7.56 8.18 -10.60
C VAL A 116 6.52 9.10 -9.97
N GLU A 117 6.91 9.98 -9.05
CA GLU A 117 5.99 10.95 -8.43
C GLU A 117 5.41 11.93 -9.46
N ALA A 118 6.19 12.34 -10.47
CA ALA A 118 5.69 13.15 -11.57
C ALA A 118 4.55 12.44 -12.31
N VAL A 119 4.73 11.15 -12.66
CA VAL A 119 3.67 10.34 -13.29
C VAL A 119 2.42 10.25 -12.42
N LEU A 120 2.58 10.05 -11.10
CA LEU A 120 1.44 9.99 -10.17
C LEU A 120 0.67 11.32 -10.15
N ARG A 121 1.36 12.46 -10.07
CA ARG A 121 0.76 13.81 -10.04
C ARG A 121 0.07 14.15 -11.36
N GLU A 122 0.69 13.83 -12.49
CA GLU A 122 0.10 14.05 -13.82
C GLU A 122 -1.17 13.21 -14.00
N ASN A 123 -1.15 11.95 -13.59
CA ASN A 123 -2.35 11.10 -13.63
C ASN A 123 -3.48 11.68 -12.76
N ALA A 124 -3.18 12.09 -11.54
CA ALA A 124 -4.17 12.70 -10.66
C ALA A 124 -4.80 13.96 -11.27
N ALA A 125 -3.98 14.81 -11.87
CA ALA A 125 -4.44 16.05 -12.51
C ALA A 125 -5.20 15.83 -13.83
N SER A 126 -5.16 14.64 -14.42
CA SER A 126 -5.84 14.34 -15.71
C SER A 126 -7.36 14.13 -15.59
N TYR A 127 -7.87 13.89 -14.39
CA TYR A 127 -9.30 13.65 -14.17
C TYR A 127 -10.09 14.97 -14.13
N ALA A 128 -11.16 15.07 -14.91
CA ALA A 128 -12.00 16.27 -15.00
C ALA A 128 -12.65 16.69 -13.66
N SER A 129 -12.85 15.75 -12.75
CA SER A 129 -13.40 15.99 -11.40
C SER A 129 -12.36 16.45 -10.38
N VAL A 130 -11.08 16.55 -10.77
CA VAL A 130 -9.96 16.90 -9.88
C VAL A 130 -9.46 18.31 -10.20
N LYS A 131 -9.29 19.10 -9.15
CA LYS A 131 -8.56 20.36 -9.19
C LYS A 131 -7.30 20.22 -8.34
N VAL A 132 -6.15 20.59 -8.88
CA VAL A 132 -4.86 20.60 -8.16
C VAL A 132 -4.41 22.05 -7.97
N GLU A 133 -4.06 22.42 -6.75
CA GLU A 133 -3.52 23.73 -6.41
C GLU A 133 -2.19 23.58 -5.66
N LEU A 134 -1.12 23.84 -6.37
CA LEU A 134 0.26 23.84 -5.83
C LEU A 134 0.60 25.24 -5.31
N GLY A 135 1.54 25.35 -4.37
CA GLY A 135 1.83 26.58 -3.67
C GLY A 135 0.68 27.01 -2.74
N THR A 136 -0.11 26.04 -2.28
CA THR A 136 -1.25 26.29 -1.39
C THR A 136 -1.07 25.49 -0.11
N ALA A 137 -1.00 26.19 1.01
CA ALA A 137 -0.82 25.60 2.34
C ALA A 137 -2.16 25.49 3.09
N PHE A 138 -2.30 24.45 3.88
CA PHE A 138 -3.34 24.33 4.90
C PHE A 138 -3.01 25.26 6.06
N VAL A 139 -4.04 25.94 6.60
CA VAL A 139 -3.91 26.84 7.76
C VAL A 139 -4.77 26.37 8.93
N GLY A 140 -5.96 25.85 8.63
CA GLY A 140 -6.86 25.41 9.68
C GLY A 140 -8.13 24.79 9.11
N LEU A 141 -8.92 24.17 9.97
CA LEU A 141 -10.23 23.61 9.60
C LEU A 141 -11.23 23.71 10.75
N ALA A 142 -12.50 23.70 10.40
CA ALA A 142 -13.61 23.51 11.33
C ALA A 142 -14.57 22.47 10.75
N GLN A 143 -15.01 21.52 11.59
CA GLN A 143 -15.93 20.45 11.23
C GLN A 143 -17.35 20.75 11.69
N SER A 144 -18.33 20.28 10.93
CA SER A 144 -19.75 20.24 11.25
C SER A 144 -20.33 18.87 10.91
N ASP A 145 -21.59 18.63 11.22
CA ASP A 145 -22.29 17.39 10.85
C ASP A 145 -22.38 17.19 9.34
N THR A 146 -22.30 18.26 8.54
CA THR A 146 -22.52 18.24 7.09
C THR A 146 -21.23 18.41 6.28
N GLY A 147 -20.08 18.69 6.90
CA GLY A 147 -18.84 18.89 6.16
C GLY A 147 -17.72 19.52 6.99
N VAL A 148 -16.66 19.83 6.28
CA VAL A 148 -15.45 20.48 6.80
C VAL A 148 -15.23 21.79 6.05
N LYS A 149 -15.00 22.87 6.76
CA LYS A 149 -14.53 24.13 6.21
C LYS A 149 -13.03 24.23 6.45
N LEU A 150 -12.25 24.37 5.37
CA LEU A 150 -10.79 24.54 5.44
C LEU A 150 -10.42 25.99 5.15
N GLU A 151 -9.38 26.46 5.81
CA GLU A 151 -8.70 27.71 5.51
C GLU A 151 -7.37 27.43 4.83
N LEU A 152 -7.15 28.06 3.68
CA LEU A 152 -6.02 27.83 2.79
C LEU A 152 -5.26 29.14 2.58
N LEU A 153 -3.94 29.08 2.53
CA LEU A 153 -3.03 30.18 2.25
C LEU A 153 -2.36 29.94 0.90
N GLY A 154 -2.58 30.84 -0.04
CA GLY A 154 -1.87 30.84 -1.33
C GLY A 154 -0.48 31.47 -1.24
N ASP A 155 0.37 31.22 -2.21
CA ASP A 155 1.72 31.83 -2.33
C ASP A 155 1.68 33.35 -2.46
N ASP A 156 0.56 33.90 -2.92
CA ASP A 156 0.34 35.36 -2.99
C ASP A 156 0.08 35.99 -1.61
N GLY A 157 0.05 35.18 -0.56
CA GLY A 157 -0.29 35.58 0.80
C GLY A 157 -1.79 35.73 1.03
N GLY A 158 -2.63 35.44 0.02
CA GLY A 158 -4.09 35.50 0.13
C GLY A 158 -4.64 34.27 0.88
N THR A 159 -5.55 34.52 1.83
CA THR A 159 -6.29 33.45 2.51
C THR A 159 -7.68 33.29 1.92
N ARG A 160 -8.14 32.05 1.83
CA ARG A 160 -9.51 31.73 1.40
C ARG A 160 -10.04 30.48 2.11
N SER A 161 -11.35 30.34 2.13
CA SER A 161 -12.00 29.15 2.65
C SER A 161 -12.58 28.29 1.54
N VAL A 162 -12.56 26.97 1.75
CA VAL A 162 -13.27 25.98 0.93
C VAL A 162 -14.04 25.03 1.83
N THR A 163 -15.09 24.39 1.29
CA THR A 163 -15.90 23.40 2.01
C THR A 163 -15.80 22.04 1.34
N ALA A 164 -15.78 20.97 2.13
CA ALA A 164 -15.73 19.59 1.64
C ALA A 164 -16.58 18.66 2.51
N ASP A 165 -17.02 17.52 1.94
CA ASP A 165 -17.67 16.48 2.72
C ASP A 165 -16.65 15.76 3.63
N TYR A 166 -15.44 15.52 3.11
CA TYR A 166 -14.34 14.87 3.83
C TYR A 166 -12.98 15.47 3.50
N VAL A 167 -11.99 15.22 4.37
CA VAL A 167 -10.58 15.61 4.19
C VAL A 167 -9.70 14.38 4.36
N ILE A 168 -8.72 14.22 3.46
CA ILE A 168 -7.64 13.25 3.60
C ILE A 168 -6.32 14.00 3.79
N ALA A 169 -5.71 13.85 4.97
CA ALA A 169 -4.42 14.42 5.30
C ALA A 169 -3.30 13.48 4.82
N CYS A 170 -2.56 13.93 3.81
CA CYS A 170 -1.38 13.30 3.23
C CYS A 170 -0.16 14.24 3.33
N ASP A 171 -0.15 15.14 4.30
CA ASP A 171 0.77 16.26 4.46
C ASP A 171 2.09 15.89 5.16
N GLY A 172 2.34 14.57 5.30
CA GLY A 172 3.64 14.05 5.70
C GLY A 172 3.87 13.96 7.20
N ALA A 173 5.11 13.66 7.59
CA ALA A 173 5.51 13.35 8.95
C ALA A 173 5.18 14.48 9.97
N SER A 174 5.33 15.72 9.53
CA SER A 174 4.99 16.93 10.32
C SER A 174 3.59 17.44 9.98
N SER A 175 2.60 16.54 9.89
CA SER A 175 1.23 16.85 9.48
C SER A 175 0.59 17.93 10.36
N GLU A 176 0.34 19.09 9.76
CA GLU A 176 -0.37 20.19 10.40
C GLU A 176 -1.85 19.85 10.60
N VAL A 177 -2.43 19.07 9.66
CA VAL A 177 -3.81 18.59 9.79
C VAL A 177 -3.96 17.68 10.99
N ARG A 178 -3.06 16.69 11.16
CA ARG A 178 -3.07 15.77 12.32
C ARG A 178 -3.01 16.54 13.63
N GLU A 179 -2.08 17.50 13.73
CA GLU A 179 -1.92 18.34 14.92
C GLU A 179 -3.16 19.18 15.18
N HIS A 180 -3.73 19.80 14.12
CA HIS A 180 -4.92 20.62 14.24
C HIS A 180 -6.14 19.86 14.76
N VAL A 181 -6.34 18.61 14.31
CA VAL A 181 -7.43 17.76 14.82
C VAL A 181 -7.08 17.05 16.14
N GLY A 182 -5.89 17.26 16.68
CA GLY A 182 -5.46 16.77 17.99
C GLY A 182 -5.20 15.26 18.05
N ILE A 183 -4.84 14.60 16.94
CA ILE A 183 -4.47 13.18 16.93
C ILE A 183 -3.00 13.03 17.28
N ALA A 184 -2.70 12.26 18.34
CA ALA A 184 -1.34 11.97 18.78
C ALA A 184 -0.71 10.81 17.98
N LEU A 185 0.63 10.77 17.98
CA LEU A 185 1.39 9.60 17.53
C LEU A 185 1.82 8.78 18.74
N GLU A 186 1.62 7.48 18.69
CA GLU A 186 2.21 6.52 19.62
C GLU A 186 3.62 6.18 19.16
N ASP A 187 4.58 6.29 20.07
CA ASP A 187 5.97 5.91 19.84
C ASP A 187 6.17 4.42 20.20
N LEU A 188 6.52 3.62 19.20
CA LEU A 188 6.86 2.20 19.37
C LEU A 188 8.32 2.00 19.81
N VAL A 189 8.99 3.05 20.25
CA VAL A 189 10.33 3.06 20.84
C VAL A 189 11.40 2.56 19.84
N PHE A 190 11.58 3.31 18.77
CA PHE A 190 12.71 3.18 17.84
C PHE A 190 13.11 4.58 17.37
N ASP A 191 14.35 4.99 17.65
CA ASP A 191 14.84 6.33 17.32
C ASP A 191 16.33 6.29 17.03
N GLU A 192 16.71 6.12 15.76
CA GLU A 192 18.08 5.95 15.32
C GLU A 192 18.47 6.99 14.27
N PRO A 193 19.61 7.71 14.46
CA PRO A 193 20.09 8.69 13.49
C PRO A 193 20.87 8.00 12.35
N TRP A 194 20.49 8.29 11.11
CA TRP A 194 21.10 7.72 9.91
C TRP A 194 21.42 8.80 8.87
N LEU A 195 22.50 8.60 8.13
CA LEU A 195 22.83 9.33 6.92
C LEU A 195 22.42 8.50 5.70
N VAL A 196 21.56 9.05 4.87
CA VAL A 196 21.16 8.46 3.59
C VAL A 196 21.96 9.12 2.49
N VAL A 197 22.73 8.34 1.72
CA VAL A 197 23.57 8.79 0.63
C VAL A 197 23.13 8.12 -0.66
N ASP A 198 22.75 8.92 -1.65
CA ASP A 198 22.45 8.47 -3.01
C ASP A 198 23.56 8.95 -3.96
N VAL A 199 24.10 8.04 -4.77
CA VAL A 199 25.12 8.35 -5.77
C VAL A 199 24.76 7.78 -7.14
N LEU A 200 25.27 8.39 -8.20
CA LEU A 200 25.26 7.88 -9.56
C LEU A 200 26.68 7.38 -9.89
N VAL A 201 26.83 6.07 -9.98
CA VAL A 201 28.13 5.38 -10.14
C VAL A 201 28.53 5.35 -11.61
N ASN A 202 29.79 5.60 -11.91
CA ASN A 202 30.33 5.47 -13.27
C ASN A 202 30.31 3.99 -13.71
N GLU A 203 30.13 3.73 -15.00
CA GLU A 203 29.95 2.36 -15.52
C GLU A 203 31.10 1.43 -15.14
N GLU A 204 32.36 1.91 -15.21
CA GLU A 204 33.55 1.13 -14.89
C GLU A 204 33.61 0.72 -13.42
N ALA A 205 32.98 1.49 -12.53
CA ALA A 205 33.00 1.24 -11.10
C ALA A 205 31.83 0.35 -10.61
N ILE A 206 30.79 0.15 -11.42
CA ILE A 206 29.63 -0.67 -11.03
C ILE A 206 30.04 -2.10 -10.70
N GLY A 207 30.95 -2.70 -11.48
CA GLY A 207 31.36 -4.11 -11.36
C GLY A 207 32.06 -4.46 -10.05
N LYS A 208 32.64 -3.49 -9.34
CA LYS A 208 33.31 -3.71 -8.06
C LYS A 208 32.35 -3.67 -6.85
N LEU A 209 31.11 -3.21 -7.04
CA LEU A 209 30.13 -3.13 -5.99
C LEU A 209 29.38 -4.45 -5.80
N PRO A 210 28.80 -4.70 -4.60
CA PRO A 210 27.95 -5.87 -4.39
C PRO A 210 26.83 -5.96 -5.41
N GLN A 211 26.50 -7.18 -5.86
CA GLN A 211 25.44 -7.42 -6.86
C GLN A 211 24.09 -7.74 -6.18
N THR A 212 24.03 -7.74 -4.85
CA THR A 212 22.82 -7.87 -4.04
C THR A 212 22.72 -6.71 -3.07
N ALA A 213 21.51 -6.38 -2.63
CA ALA A 213 21.32 -5.49 -1.50
C ALA A 213 21.96 -6.10 -0.25
N ALA A 214 22.51 -5.29 0.63
CA ALA A 214 23.21 -5.76 1.81
C ALA A 214 22.87 -4.97 3.07
N GLN A 215 22.69 -5.68 4.17
CA GLN A 215 22.61 -5.14 5.52
C GLN A 215 23.90 -5.55 6.25
N TYR A 216 24.80 -4.62 6.46
CA TYR A 216 26.01 -4.83 7.24
C TYR A 216 25.67 -4.55 8.71
N CYS A 217 25.37 -5.64 9.46
CA CYS A 217 25.06 -5.58 10.89
C CYS A 217 26.37 -5.52 11.72
N ASP A 218 27.29 -4.67 11.25
CA ASP A 218 28.59 -4.43 11.86
C ASP A 218 28.43 -3.52 13.08
N PRO A 219 28.77 -3.96 14.33
CA PRO A 219 28.63 -3.14 15.52
C PRO A 219 29.48 -1.86 15.49
N ALA A 220 30.56 -1.83 14.70
CA ALA A 220 31.37 -0.62 14.55
C ALA A 220 30.64 0.46 13.75
N ARG A 221 29.87 0.10 12.69
CA ARG A 221 29.05 1.02 11.91
C ARG A 221 28.00 0.28 11.08
N PRO A 222 26.79 0.10 11.61
CA PRO A 222 25.68 -0.46 10.84
C PRO A 222 25.46 0.29 9.55
N THR A 223 25.33 -0.44 8.44
CA THR A 223 25.21 0.15 7.11
C THR A 223 24.30 -0.69 6.22
N THR A 224 23.40 -0.06 5.49
CA THR A 224 22.58 -0.66 4.44
C THR A 224 23.14 -0.24 3.08
N PHE A 225 23.24 -1.17 2.14
CA PHE A 225 23.52 -0.92 0.73
C PHE A 225 22.34 -1.36 -0.13
N ILE A 226 21.88 -0.49 -1.02
CA ILE A 226 20.74 -0.74 -1.91
C ILE A 226 21.13 -0.45 -3.35
N ILE A 227 20.80 -1.38 -4.24
CA ILE A 227 20.97 -1.23 -5.68
C ILE A 227 19.70 -0.59 -6.23
N GLY A 228 19.79 0.68 -6.66
CA GLY A 228 18.73 1.39 -7.37
C GLY A 228 18.73 1.08 -8.88
N PRO A 229 17.79 1.65 -9.65
CA PRO A 229 17.76 1.49 -11.10
C PRO A 229 19.04 2.01 -11.77
N ARG A 230 19.48 1.33 -12.86
CA ARG A 230 20.66 1.73 -13.66
C ARG A 230 21.90 1.85 -12.77
N ASN A 231 22.51 3.04 -12.75
CA ASN A 231 23.73 3.34 -11.99
C ASN A 231 23.47 4.00 -10.62
N HIS A 232 22.22 4.14 -10.20
CA HIS A 232 21.88 4.65 -8.87
C HIS A 232 22.24 3.61 -7.79
N ARG A 233 22.98 4.04 -6.77
CA ARG A 233 23.31 3.25 -5.58
C ARG A 233 23.03 4.08 -4.34
N ARG A 234 22.56 3.42 -3.28
CA ARG A 234 22.25 4.06 -2.00
C ARG A 234 22.98 3.36 -0.87
N TRP A 235 23.55 4.17 0.01
CA TRP A 235 23.99 3.75 1.33
C TRP A 235 23.14 4.45 2.38
N GLU A 236 22.74 3.70 3.38
CA GLU A 236 22.18 4.22 4.62
C GLU A 236 23.17 3.85 5.72
N ILE A 237 23.76 4.85 6.38
CA ILE A 237 24.88 4.69 7.30
C ILE A 237 24.47 5.23 8.65
N MET A 238 24.53 4.41 9.70
CA MET A 238 24.19 4.83 11.05
C MET A 238 25.16 5.90 11.54
N LEU A 239 24.63 6.99 12.09
CA LEU A 239 25.42 8.00 12.76
C LEU A 239 25.69 7.54 14.19
N LEU A 240 26.97 7.63 14.60
CA LEU A 240 27.40 7.21 15.92
C LEU A 240 27.20 8.34 16.94
N PRO A 241 27.11 8.04 18.25
CA PRO A 241 27.03 9.06 19.28
C PRO A 241 28.16 10.08 19.17
N GLY A 242 27.79 11.36 19.22
CA GLY A 242 28.71 12.47 19.07
C GLY A 242 28.97 12.92 17.62
N GLU A 243 28.48 12.22 16.62
CA GLU A 243 28.53 12.68 15.21
C GLU A 243 27.43 13.73 14.97
N ASP A 244 27.83 14.88 14.43
CA ASP A 244 26.87 15.93 14.05
C ASP A 244 26.17 15.56 12.72
N PRO A 245 24.82 15.45 12.70
CA PRO A 245 24.06 15.14 11.52
C PRO A 245 24.27 16.11 10.34
N GLN A 246 24.55 17.39 10.62
CA GLN A 246 24.81 18.36 9.55
C GLN A 246 26.22 18.22 8.98
N ALA A 247 27.21 17.98 9.84
CA ALA A 247 28.57 17.71 9.40
C ALA A 247 28.69 16.41 8.59
N ALA A 248 27.89 15.39 8.94
CA ALA A 248 27.85 14.11 8.22
C ALA A 248 27.39 14.24 6.77
N GLN A 249 26.60 15.25 6.42
CA GLN A 249 26.10 15.48 5.06
C GLN A 249 27.11 16.19 4.14
N LYS A 250 28.22 16.70 4.68
CA LYS A 250 29.24 17.36 3.86
C LYS A 250 29.94 16.38 2.91
N PRO A 251 30.18 16.74 1.64
CA PRO A 251 30.77 15.84 0.66
C PRO A 251 32.04 15.13 1.13
N GLU A 252 32.94 15.84 1.81
CA GLU A 252 34.20 15.27 2.29
C GLU A 252 33.94 14.13 3.30
N ARG A 253 32.97 14.32 4.20
CA ARG A 253 32.61 13.29 5.18
C ARG A 253 31.89 12.12 4.52
N VAL A 254 31.00 12.38 3.56
CA VAL A 254 30.32 11.34 2.77
C VAL A 254 31.34 10.45 2.08
N TRP A 255 32.33 11.03 1.38
CA TRP A 255 33.34 10.23 0.68
C TRP A 255 34.26 9.45 1.63
N GLN A 256 34.57 10.00 2.82
CA GLN A 256 35.26 9.23 3.86
C GLN A 256 34.46 8.00 4.31
N LEU A 257 33.15 8.14 4.48
CA LEU A 257 32.27 7.01 4.86
C LEU A 257 32.12 5.99 3.75
N LEU A 258 32.17 6.39 2.48
CA LEU A 258 32.06 5.51 1.31
C LEU A 258 33.40 4.93 0.85
N SER A 259 34.55 5.32 1.44
CA SER A 259 35.91 5.04 0.93
C SER A 259 36.21 3.54 0.73
N LYS A 260 35.56 2.63 1.47
CA LYS A 260 35.74 1.20 1.24
C LYS A 260 35.04 0.65 -0.02
N TRP A 261 34.15 1.44 -0.62
CA TRP A 261 33.38 1.03 -1.81
C TRP A 261 33.71 1.87 -3.03
N LEU A 262 33.78 3.19 -2.86
CA LEU A 262 33.93 4.18 -3.95
C LEU A 262 34.85 5.31 -3.58
N THR A 263 35.51 5.86 -4.59
CA THR A 263 36.22 7.14 -4.54
C THR A 263 35.40 8.26 -5.21
N PRO A 264 35.71 9.55 -4.97
CA PRO A 264 35.00 10.67 -5.60
C PRO A 264 35.01 10.65 -7.12
N ASP A 265 36.04 10.05 -7.73
CA ASP A 265 36.19 10.00 -9.20
C ASP A 265 35.29 8.92 -9.85
N GLU A 266 34.74 7.99 -9.05
CA GLU A 266 33.98 6.83 -9.51
C GLU A 266 32.47 7.04 -9.46
N ALA A 267 32.01 8.12 -8.82
CA ALA A 267 30.58 8.40 -8.72
C ALA A 267 30.31 9.88 -8.46
N THR A 268 29.12 10.32 -8.86
CA THR A 268 28.59 11.64 -8.55
C THR A 268 27.68 11.56 -7.34
N LEU A 269 27.95 12.36 -6.30
CA LEU A 269 27.06 12.51 -5.16
C LEU A 269 25.76 13.20 -5.61
N TRP A 270 24.66 12.46 -5.56
CA TRP A 270 23.34 12.99 -5.91
C TRP A 270 22.63 13.61 -4.70
N ARG A 271 22.71 12.94 -3.52
CA ARG A 271 22.09 13.37 -2.30
C ARG A 271 22.84 12.85 -1.08
N ALA A 272 22.93 13.68 -0.06
CA ALA A 272 23.24 13.27 1.30
C ALA A 272 22.26 13.96 2.25
N ALA A 273 21.57 13.18 3.08
CA ALA A 273 20.62 13.73 4.05
C ALA A 273 20.57 12.87 5.31
N SER A 274 20.63 13.53 6.46
CA SER A 274 20.49 12.86 7.75
C SER A 274 19.02 12.80 8.15
N TYR A 275 18.59 11.64 8.64
CA TYR A 275 17.26 11.39 9.15
C TYR A 275 17.33 10.69 10.51
N ARG A 276 16.32 10.91 11.31
CA ARG A 276 16.03 10.03 12.45
C ARG A 276 14.95 9.05 12.00
N PHE A 277 15.24 7.77 12.12
CA PHE A 277 14.29 6.71 11.80
C PHE A 277 13.44 6.42 13.02
N HIS A 278 12.16 6.76 12.93
CA HIS A 278 11.18 6.56 13.99
C HIS A 278 10.26 5.37 13.70
N ALA A 279 9.62 4.86 14.75
CA ALA A 279 8.53 3.92 14.67
C ALA A 279 7.31 4.54 15.35
N LEU A 280 6.55 5.36 14.61
CA LEU A 280 5.42 6.13 15.11
C LEU A 280 4.14 5.72 14.39
N VAL A 281 3.02 5.59 15.12
CA VAL A 281 1.71 5.28 14.55
C VAL A 281 0.65 6.17 15.20
N ALA A 282 -0.23 6.76 14.39
CA ALA A 282 -1.32 7.57 14.89
C ALA A 282 -2.25 6.75 15.80
N THR A 283 -2.63 7.35 16.93
CA THR A 283 -3.54 6.72 17.89
C THR A 283 -4.96 6.57 17.34
N GLU A 284 -5.32 7.43 16.41
CA GLU A 284 -6.57 7.42 15.65
C GLU A 284 -6.26 7.73 14.18
N TRP A 285 -7.01 7.13 13.25
CA TRP A 285 -6.82 7.32 11.81
C TRP A 285 -7.93 8.18 11.17
N ARG A 286 -8.96 8.45 11.97
CA ARG A 286 -10.11 9.29 11.62
C ARG A 286 -10.52 10.11 12.82
N ARG A 287 -10.82 11.39 12.59
CA ARG A 287 -11.55 12.22 13.55
C ARG A 287 -12.67 12.97 12.84
N GLY A 288 -13.90 12.53 13.07
CA GLY A 288 -15.06 13.06 12.34
C GLY A 288 -14.94 12.79 10.84
N ARG A 289 -14.81 13.87 10.06
CA ARG A 289 -14.73 13.86 8.59
C ARG A 289 -13.29 13.97 8.06
N VAL A 290 -12.29 13.93 8.94
CA VAL A 290 -10.87 14.03 8.61
C VAL A 290 -10.19 12.68 8.79
N PHE A 291 -9.49 12.24 7.75
CA PHE A 291 -8.71 10.99 7.71
C PHE A 291 -7.22 11.29 7.56
N LEU A 292 -6.38 10.47 8.17
CA LEU A 292 -4.92 10.52 8.01
C LEU A 292 -4.47 9.39 7.09
N ALA A 293 -3.48 9.65 6.22
CA ALA A 293 -2.88 8.64 5.37
C ALA A 293 -1.38 8.90 5.14
N GLY A 294 -0.60 7.84 4.93
CA GLY A 294 0.85 7.91 4.74
C GLY A 294 1.57 8.45 5.98
N ASP A 295 2.63 9.22 5.77
CA ASP A 295 3.48 9.71 6.87
C ASP A 295 2.72 10.61 7.87
N ALA A 296 1.56 11.15 7.51
CA ALA A 296 0.69 11.85 8.44
C ALA A 296 0.11 10.90 9.51
N ALA A 297 -0.11 9.62 9.17
CA ALA A 297 -0.63 8.59 10.06
C ALA A 297 0.47 7.72 10.68
N HIS A 298 1.60 7.50 9.99
CA HIS A 298 2.64 6.58 10.46
C HIS A 298 4.01 6.91 9.89
N GLN A 299 5.04 6.72 10.71
CA GLN A 299 6.44 6.81 10.34
C GLN A 299 7.13 5.51 10.72
N GLN A 300 7.81 4.87 9.80
CA GLN A 300 8.44 3.58 10.04
C GLN A 300 9.90 3.55 9.56
N PRO A 301 10.78 2.76 10.23
CA PRO A 301 12.15 2.59 9.78
C PRO A 301 12.22 2.03 8.36
N PRO A 302 13.19 2.42 7.51
CA PRO A 302 13.18 2.09 6.08
C PRO A 302 13.74 0.70 5.73
N PHE A 303 14.14 -0.13 6.69
CA PHE A 303 14.93 -1.35 6.50
C PHE A 303 14.40 -2.36 5.49
N ILE A 304 13.10 -2.32 5.17
CA ILE A 304 12.49 -3.11 4.10
C ILE A 304 11.79 -2.26 3.05
N GLY A 305 11.99 -0.93 3.05
CA GLY A 305 11.47 -0.03 2.02
C GLY A 305 9.94 0.03 1.90
N GLN A 306 9.18 -0.03 3.01
CA GLN A 306 7.72 -0.12 2.99
C GLN A 306 6.99 1.20 3.27
N GLY A 307 7.66 2.30 3.62
CA GLY A 307 7.01 3.56 4.04
C GLY A 307 6.02 4.10 3.00
N MET A 308 6.49 4.33 1.77
CA MET A 308 5.63 4.79 0.68
C MET A 308 4.52 3.76 0.37
N CYS A 309 4.85 2.47 0.32
CA CYS A 309 3.88 1.41 0.03
C CYS A 309 2.72 1.41 1.02
N GLN A 310 2.98 1.65 2.32
CA GLN A 310 1.92 1.75 3.32
C GLN A 310 0.97 2.93 3.05
N GLY A 311 1.51 4.10 2.71
CA GLY A 311 0.67 5.26 2.37
C GLY A 311 -0.19 5.03 1.13
N LEU A 312 0.32 4.31 0.12
CA LEU A 312 -0.46 3.95 -1.06
C LEU A 312 -1.55 2.91 -0.72
N ARG A 313 -1.26 1.96 0.18
CA ARG A 313 -2.27 1.02 0.73
C ARG A 313 -3.35 1.75 1.52
N ASP A 314 -2.99 2.80 2.28
CA ASP A 314 -3.97 3.62 2.99
C ASP A 314 -4.94 4.25 2.00
N SER A 315 -4.42 4.84 0.91
CA SER A 315 -5.24 5.44 -0.14
C SER A 315 -6.15 4.41 -0.81
N ALA A 316 -5.62 3.22 -1.14
CA ALA A 316 -6.39 2.14 -1.74
C ALA A 316 -7.52 1.67 -0.83
N ASN A 317 -7.26 1.50 0.47
CA ASN A 317 -8.24 1.04 1.45
C ASN A 317 -9.31 2.08 1.75
N LEU A 318 -8.94 3.37 1.88
CA LEU A 318 -9.87 4.44 2.23
C LEU A 318 -10.78 4.83 1.09
N VAL A 319 -10.22 4.98 -0.13
CA VAL A 319 -10.95 5.64 -1.22
C VAL A 319 -12.16 4.84 -1.70
N TRP A 320 -12.10 3.51 -1.78
CA TRP A 320 -13.29 2.75 -2.17
C TRP A 320 -14.41 2.82 -1.10
N LYS A 321 -14.06 2.97 0.17
CA LYS A 321 -15.01 3.16 1.26
C LYS A 321 -15.69 4.52 1.18
N LEU A 322 -14.90 5.58 0.93
CA LEU A 322 -15.43 6.91 0.67
C LEU A 322 -16.35 6.94 -0.54
N ASP A 323 -15.97 6.26 -1.63
CA ASP A 323 -16.79 6.12 -2.83
C ASP A 323 -18.16 5.51 -2.53
N HIS A 324 -18.19 4.39 -1.79
CA HIS A 324 -19.45 3.75 -1.38
C HIS A 324 -20.34 4.68 -0.53
N VAL A 325 -19.74 5.42 0.39
CA VAL A 325 -20.50 6.34 1.27
C VAL A 325 -20.98 7.56 0.50
N LEU A 326 -20.13 8.18 -0.31
CA LEU A 326 -20.48 9.38 -1.10
C LEU A 326 -21.55 9.10 -2.15
N HIS A 327 -21.61 7.88 -2.68
CA HIS A 327 -22.67 7.45 -3.61
C HIS A 327 -23.87 6.78 -2.93
N GLY A 328 -23.94 6.78 -1.59
CA GLY A 328 -25.06 6.20 -0.83
C GLY A 328 -25.19 4.68 -0.93
N GLN A 329 -24.13 4.00 -1.32
CA GLN A 329 -24.09 2.53 -1.41
C GLN A 329 -23.88 1.88 -0.04
N SER A 330 -23.27 2.62 0.89
CA SER A 330 -23.07 2.21 2.29
C SER A 330 -23.22 3.41 3.21
N GLY A 331 -23.43 3.17 4.51
CA GLY A 331 -23.45 4.21 5.51
C GLY A 331 -22.06 4.57 6.05
N GLU A 332 -21.98 5.66 6.82
CA GLU A 332 -20.72 6.20 7.35
C GLU A 332 -19.95 5.23 8.25
N ALA A 333 -20.62 4.25 8.88
CA ALA A 333 -19.99 3.22 9.69
C ALA A 333 -18.95 2.37 8.91
N LEU A 334 -19.08 2.28 7.58
CA LEU A 334 -18.07 1.64 6.72
C LEU A 334 -16.69 2.32 6.87
N LEU A 335 -16.68 3.63 7.07
CA LEU A 335 -15.44 4.43 7.16
C LEU A 335 -14.65 4.16 8.45
N ASP A 336 -15.30 3.68 9.51
CA ASP A 336 -14.62 3.33 10.77
C ASP A 336 -13.69 2.14 10.60
N SER A 337 -14.03 1.21 9.69
CA SER A 337 -13.18 0.07 9.37
C SER A 337 -11.81 0.46 8.77
N TYR A 338 -11.65 1.68 8.25
CA TYR A 338 -10.36 2.15 7.75
C TYR A 338 -9.29 2.19 8.84
N GLY A 339 -9.60 2.85 9.97
CA GLY A 339 -8.67 2.94 11.10
C GLY A 339 -8.41 1.60 11.77
N GLU A 340 -9.45 0.74 11.87
CA GLU A 340 -9.31 -0.61 12.42
C GLU A 340 -8.36 -1.48 11.58
N GLU A 341 -8.52 -1.45 10.27
CA GLU A 341 -7.74 -2.25 9.32
C GLU A 341 -6.32 -1.74 9.20
N ARG A 342 -6.17 -0.46 8.85
CA ARG A 342 -4.87 0.12 8.54
C ARG A 342 -4.03 0.36 9.80
N GLY A 343 -4.67 0.82 10.89
CA GLY A 343 -3.98 1.04 12.16
C GLY A 343 -3.37 -0.24 12.74
N ASP A 344 -4.13 -1.33 12.75
CA ASP A 344 -3.65 -2.65 13.22
C ASP A 344 -2.53 -3.20 12.32
N HIS A 345 -2.74 -3.18 11.00
CA HIS A 345 -1.77 -3.67 10.01
C HIS A 345 -0.45 -2.89 10.04
N VAL A 346 -0.51 -1.57 10.07
CA VAL A 346 0.68 -0.72 10.10
C VAL A 346 1.45 -0.90 11.42
N ARG A 347 0.75 -1.02 12.54
CA ARG A 347 1.36 -1.29 13.85
C ARG A 347 2.09 -2.64 13.85
N GLU A 348 1.45 -3.71 13.36
CA GLU A 348 2.06 -5.04 13.27
C GLU A 348 3.29 -5.01 12.36
N LEU A 349 3.18 -4.42 11.16
CA LEU A 349 4.30 -4.31 10.22
C LEU A 349 5.44 -3.46 10.79
N THR A 350 5.13 -2.30 11.38
CA THR A 350 6.17 -1.43 12.00
C THR A 350 6.90 -2.15 13.13
N THR A 351 6.19 -2.97 13.91
CA THR A 351 6.81 -3.81 14.95
C THR A 351 7.77 -4.84 14.36
N ARG A 352 7.39 -5.49 13.25
CA ARG A 352 8.27 -6.44 12.53
C ARG A 352 9.50 -5.74 11.95
N ILE A 353 9.32 -4.57 11.35
CA ILE A 353 10.41 -3.76 10.79
C ILE A 353 11.35 -3.28 11.89
N LYS A 354 10.81 -2.84 13.03
CA LYS A 354 11.59 -2.48 14.21
C LYS A 354 12.47 -3.66 14.68
N ALA A 355 11.93 -4.87 14.76
CA ALA A 355 12.70 -6.05 15.14
C ALA A 355 13.86 -6.32 14.17
N ILE A 356 13.65 -6.12 12.85
CA ILE A 356 14.72 -6.19 11.84
C ILE A 356 15.75 -5.08 12.11
N GLY A 357 15.28 -3.87 12.38
CA GLY A 357 16.15 -2.73 12.71
C GLY A 357 17.02 -2.97 13.95
N GLN A 358 16.48 -3.57 15.00
CA GLN A 358 17.22 -3.93 16.19
C GLN A 358 18.35 -4.92 15.88
N VAL A 359 18.14 -5.88 14.97
CA VAL A 359 19.20 -6.78 14.49
C VAL A 359 20.29 -5.98 13.78
N ILE A 360 19.94 -5.01 12.94
CA ILE A 360 20.91 -4.22 12.17
C ILE A 360 21.68 -3.25 13.07
N CYS A 361 20.99 -2.59 13.99
CA CYS A 361 21.52 -1.47 14.79
C CYS A 361 22.29 -1.90 16.05
N GLU A 362 22.43 -3.20 16.34
CA GLU A 362 23.19 -3.68 17.52
C GLU A 362 24.66 -3.25 17.46
N ARG A 363 25.10 -2.48 18.44
CA ARG A 363 26.42 -1.85 18.47
C ARG A 363 27.35 -2.43 19.52
N ASP A 364 26.85 -3.19 20.50
CA ASP A 364 27.73 -3.90 21.41
C ASP A 364 28.36 -5.09 20.70
N PRO A 365 29.70 -5.20 20.63
CA PRO A 365 30.38 -6.26 19.88
C PRO A 365 30.09 -7.67 20.41
N GLN A 366 29.82 -7.82 21.73
CA GLN A 366 29.48 -9.12 22.31
C GLN A 366 28.03 -9.48 21.99
N ALA A 367 27.09 -8.58 22.21
CA ALA A 367 25.68 -8.76 21.87
C ALA A 367 25.49 -9.02 20.38
N ALA A 368 26.28 -8.37 19.49
CA ALA A 368 26.25 -8.61 18.05
C ALA A 368 26.70 -10.04 17.71
N ARG A 369 27.74 -10.57 18.34
CA ARG A 369 28.16 -11.97 18.15
C ARG A 369 27.11 -12.97 18.66
N GLU A 370 26.52 -12.70 19.81
CA GLU A 370 25.44 -13.53 20.38
C GLU A 370 24.19 -13.52 19.50
N ARG A 371 23.82 -12.35 18.95
CA ARG A 371 22.76 -12.18 17.94
C ARG A 371 23.04 -13.05 16.72
N ASP A 372 24.24 -12.99 16.17
CA ASP A 372 24.62 -13.76 14.97
C ASP A 372 24.52 -15.27 15.22
N LEU A 373 25.05 -15.75 16.35
CA LEU A 373 24.97 -17.15 16.74
C LEU A 373 23.51 -17.62 16.89
N ARG A 374 22.66 -16.79 17.51
CA ARG A 374 21.24 -17.11 17.65
C ARG A 374 20.55 -17.22 16.29
N ILE A 375 20.76 -16.23 15.39
CA ILE A 375 20.16 -16.25 14.05
C ILE A 375 20.62 -17.47 13.23
N LEU A 376 21.90 -17.81 13.30
CA LEU A 376 22.44 -19.00 12.63
C LEU A 376 21.88 -20.30 13.24
N ALA A 377 21.73 -20.36 14.57
CA ALA A 377 21.15 -21.52 15.24
C ALA A 377 19.68 -21.78 14.81
N GLU A 378 18.88 -20.72 14.59
CA GLU A 378 17.53 -20.83 14.01
C GLU A 378 17.53 -21.45 12.61
N GLY A 379 18.63 -21.32 11.86
CA GLY A 379 18.85 -21.89 10.54
C GLY A 379 19.60 -23.25 10.57
N GLY A 380 19.76 -23.88 11.74
CA GLY A 380 20.50 -25.14 11.85
C GLY A 380 22.02 -25.01 11.72
N GLY A 381 22.56 -23.80 11.96
CA GLY A 381 23.99 -23.46 11.83
C GLY A 381 24.32 -22.71 10.53
N GLU A 382 23.35 -22.52 9.66
CA GLU A 382 23.51 -21.83 8.38
C GLU A 382 22.58 -20.59 8.26
N ALA A 383 22.89 -19.70 7.32
CA ALA A 383 22.08 -18.53 7.04
C ALA A 383 20.70 -18.93 6.47
N ARG A 384 19.64 -18.69 7.22
CA ARG A 384 18.26 -18.97 6.78
C ARG A 384 17.83 -17.97 5.71
N THR A 385 17.15 -18.49 4.67
CA THR A 385 16.43 -17.68 3.70
C THR A 385 14.99 -17.49 4.15
N ILE A 386 14.51 -16.26 4.14
CA ILE A 386 13.10 -15.91 4.36
C ILE A 386 12.53 -15.20 3.13
N THR A 387 11.23 -15.34 2.91
CA THR A 387 10.54 -14.67 1.80
C THR A 387 10.15 -13.26 2.22
N ARG A 388 10.52 -12.25 1.43
CA ARG A 388 10.24 -10.83 1.73
C ARG A 388 8.75 -10.56 1.88
N GLN A 389 7.91 -11.18 1.05
CA GLN A 389 6.45 -10.99 1.05
C GLN A 389 5.79 -11.47 2.34
N GLU A 390 6.38 -12.45 3.04
CA GLU A 390 5.90 -12.96 4.33
C GLU A 390 6.11 -11.97 5.50
N ILE A 391 6.95 -10.95 5.30
CA ILE A 391 7.15 -9.90 6.32
C ILE A 391 5.91 -9.01 6.43
N VAL A 392 5.19 -8.79 5.33
CA VAL A 392 3.97 -7.98 5.31
C VAL A 392 2.80 -8.82 5.85
N PRO A 393 2.18 -8.44 6.98
CA PRO A 393 1.08 -9.22 7.55
C PRO A 393 -0.20 -9.09 6.70
N PRO A 394 -1.16 -10.03 6.82
CA PRO A 394 -2.51 -9.83 6.32
C PRO A 394 -3.28 -8.79 7.16
N LEU A 395 -4.37 -8.25 6.63
CA LEU A 395 -5.33 -7.48 7.42
C LEU A 395 -6.09 -8.42 8.36
N ARG A 396 -6.16 -8.09 9.66
CA ARG A 396 -6.75 -8.99 10.67
C ARG A 396 -8.08 -8.50 11.23
N LYS A 397 -8.31 -7.18 11.21
CA LYS A 397 -9.49 -6.52 11.78
C LYS A 397 -10.27 -5.78 10.70
N GLY A 398 -11.48 -5.34 11.01
CA GLY A 398 -12.29 -4.49 10.17
C GLY A 398 -13.36 -5.23 9.37
N LEU A 399 -13.52 -4.87 8.10
CA LEU A 399 -14.59 -5.37 7.23
C LEU A 399 -14.23 -6.73 6.62
N PHE A 400 -14.52 -7.80 7.35
CA PHE A 400 -14.35 -9.19 6.92
C PHE A 400 -15.51 -10.05 7.38
N ALA A 401 -15.75 -11.17 6.69
CA ALA A 401 -16.69 -12.19 7.16
C ALA A 401 -16.27 -12.76 8.53
N SER A 402 -17.24 -13.22 9.31
CA SER A 402 -16.98 -13.92 10.56
C SER A 402 -16.06 -15.12 10.31
N ALA A 403 -15.18 -15.41 11.26
CA ALA A 403 -14.19 -16.45 11.06
C ALA A 403 -14.85 -17.83 10.98
N ASP A 404 -14.52 -18.62 9.97
CA ASP A 404 -14.55 -20.07 10.06
C ASP A 404 -13.29 -20.50 10.84
N GLU A 405 -13.43 -20.73 12.14
CA GLU A 405 -12.33 -21.11 13.04
C GLU A 405 -11.68 -22.46 12.69
N SER A 406 -12.27 -23.20 11.75
CA SER A 406 -11.81 -24.54 11.37
C SER A 406 -10.71 -24.55 10.28
N ALA A 407 -10.39 -23.42 9.66
CA ALA A 407 -9.35 -23.34 8.64
C ALA A 407 -7.96 -23.14 9.25
N LYS A 408 -7.04 -24.07 9.02
CA LYS A 408 -5.64 -24.01 9.48
C LYS A 408 -4.90 -22.75 9.00
N GLU A 409 -5.25 -22.24 7.81
CA GLU A 409 -4.74 -20.98 7.25
C GLU A 409 -5.92 -20.22 6.63
N SER A 410 -6.41 -19.21 7.34
CA SER A 410 -7.48 -18.38 6.80
C SER A 410 -6.96 -17.50 5.66
N ALA A 411 -7.60 -17.60 4.48
CA ALA A 411 -7.35 -16.66 3.38
C ALA A 411 -7.90 -15.25 3.65
N LYS A 412 -8.77 -15.10 4.65
CA LYS A 412 -9.39 -13.82 5.04
C LYS A 412 -8.34 -12.77 5.37
N GLY A 413 -8.49 -11.59 4.79
CA GLY A 413 -7.56 -10.47 4.99
C GLY A 413 -6.23 -10.61 4.26
N THR A 414 -6.00 -11.68 3.48
CA THR A 414 -4.86 -11.78 2.58
C THR A 414 -5.14 -11.12 1.23
N LEU A 415 -4.11 -10.78 0.48
CA LEU A 415 -4.26 -10.33 -0.90
C LEU A 415 -4.73 -11.48 -1.78
N PHE A 416 -5.79 -11.21 -2.56
CA PHE A 416 -6.28 -12.15 -3.56
C PHE A 416 -5.33 -12.22 -4.75
N PRO A 417 -4.97 -13.41 -5.22
CA PRO A 417 -4.06 -13.56 -6.35
C PRO A 417 -4.55 -12.89 -7.63
N GLN A 418 -3.60 -12.61 -8.52
CA GLN A 418 -3.85 -12.08 -9.85
C GLN A 418 -3.12 -12.94 -10.89
N PRO A 419 -3.69 -14.09 -11.30
CA PRO A 419 -3.11 -14.95 -12.32
C PRO A 419 -3.12 -14.31 -13.69
N ARG A 420 -2.33 -14.84 -14.61
CA ARG A 420 -2.54 -14.65 -16.05
C ARG A 420 -3.69 -15.54 -16.49
N ILE A 421 -4.57 -14.95 -17.29
CA ILE A 421 -5.75 -15.61 -17.85
C ILE A 421 -5.75 -15.49 -19.38
N LEU A 422 -6.47 -16.38 -20.05
CA LEU A 422 -6.67 -16.30 -21.49
C LEU A 422 -7.72 -15.21 -21.79
N GLY A 423 -7.29 -14.10 -22.37
CA GLY A 423 -8.16 -13.04 -22.90
C GLY A 423 -8.39 -13.22 -24.41
N ASP A 424 -9.21 -12.36 -25.01
CA ASP A 424 -9.59 -12.44 -26.43
C ASP A 424 -8.40 -12.30 -27.39
N HIS A 425 -7.35 -11.60 -26.97
CA HIS A 425 -6.16 -11.30 -27.79
C HIS A 425 -4.87 -11.91 -27.22
N GLY A 426 -4.97 -12.84 -26.29
CA GLY A 426 -3.83 -13.49 -25.64
C GLY A 426 -3.84 -13.34 -24.12
N PRO A 427 -2.73 -13.73 -23.44
CA PRO A 427 -2.64 -13.66 -22.00
C PRO A 427 -2.79 -12.23 -21.44
N VAL A 428 -3.67 -12.06 -20.45
CA VAL A 428 -3.85 -10.81 -19.70
C VAL A 428 -3.89 -11.10 -18.20
N LEU A 429 -3.69 -10.08 -17.36
CA LEU A 429 -3.88 -10.22 -15.92
C LEU A 429 -5.38 -10.20 -15.56
N LEU A 430 -5.76 -10.89 -14.50
CA LEU A 430 -7.16 -11.03 -14.07
C LEU A 430 -7.87 -9.67 -13.90
N ASP A 431 -7.21 -8.68 -13.32
CA ASP A 431 -7.80 -7.34 -13.11
C ASP A 431 -8.04 -6.58 -14.42
N ALA A 432 -7.31 -6.86 -15.49
CA ALA A 432 -7.56 -6.27 -16.80
C ALA A 432 -8.94 -6.68 -17.36
N ALA A 433 -9.41 -7.88 -17.02
CA ALA A 433 -10.72 -8.38 -17.44
C ALA A 433 -11.86 -7.97 -16.49
N PHE A 434 -11.61 -7.93 -15.17
CA PHE A 434 -12.66 -7.78 -14.15
C PHE A 434 -12.55 -6.50 -13.31
N GLY A 435 -11.49 -5.72 -13.47
CA GLY A 435 -11.27 -4.49 -12.71
C GLY A 435 -11.03 -4.71 -11.21
N ALA A 436 -11.03 -3.61 -10.47
CA ALA A 436 -10.84 -3.54 -9.02
C ALA A 436 -12.16 -3.23 -8.30
N GLY A 437 -13.19 -4.07 -8.48
CA GLY A 437 -14.47 -3.98 -7.78
C GLY A 437 -14.65 -5.11 -6.78
N TRP A 438 -15.82 -5.19 -6.16
CA TRP A 438 -16.24 -6.38 -5.43
C TRP A 438 -16.37 -7.56 -6.39
N ARG A 439 -15.79 -8.72 -6.05
CA ARG A 439 -15.76 -9.91 -6.90
C ARG A 439 -16.12 -11.15 -6.12
N LEU A 440 -16.88 -12.05 -6.74
CA LEU A 440 -17.08 -13.43 -6.31
C LEU A 440 -16.33 -14.33 -7.29
N CYS A 441 -15.25 -14.92 -6.85
CA CYS A 441 -14.48 -15.90 -7.62
C CYS A 441 -14.82 -17.31 -7.15
N ILE A 442 -15.16 -18.20 -8.08
CA ILE A 442 -15.52 -19.59 -7.82
C ILE A 442 -14.48 -20.50 -8.49
N ASP A 443 -14.04 -21.53 -7.77
CA ASP A 443 -13.15 -22.57 -8.29
C ASP A 443 -13.88 -23.40 -9.35
N GLY A 444 -13.46 -23.25 -10.60
CA GLY A 444 -14.05 -23.94 -11.73
C GLY A 444 -13.85 -25.46 -11.75
N ARG A 445 -12.98 -26.01 -10.90
CA ARG A 445 -12.76 -27.45 -10.73
C ARG A 445 -13.85 -28.11 -9.89
N ALA A 446 -14.68 -27.33 -9.19
CA ALA A 446 -15.72 -27.84 -8.33
C ALA A 446 -17.09 -27.67 -8.98
N ALA A 447 -17.94 -28.69 -8.84
CA ALA A 447 -19.37 -28.58 -9.15
C ALA A 447 -20.02 -27.69 -8.07
N PHE A 448 -20.01 -26.38 -8.30
CA PHE A 448 -20.48 -25.36 -7.36
C PHE A 448 -21.70 -24.65 -7.94
N GLU A 449 -22.90 -25.25 -7.79
CA GLU A 449 -24.13 -24.64 -8.25
C GLU A 449 -24.65 -23.59 -7.27
N LEU A 450 -24.81 -22.36 -7.76
CA LEU A 450 -25.45 -21.30 -6.99
C LEU A 450 -26.92 -21.57 -6.79
N THR A 451 -27.35 -21.71 -5.54
CA THR A 451 -28.77 -21.82 -5.20
C THR A 451 -29.52 -20.51 -5.48
N ASP A 452 -30.84 -20.58 -5.62
CA ASP A 452 -31.68 -19.38 -5.77
C ASP A 452 -31.53 -18.40 -4.61
N VAL A 453 -31.22 -18.91 -3.40
CA VAL A 453 -30.95 -18.06 -2.22
C VAL A 453 -29.65 -17.29 -2.42
N ALA A 454 -28.58 -17.96 -2.83
CA ALA A 454 -27.30 -17.31 -3.11
C ALA A 454 -27.41 -16.30 -4.27
N ARG A 455 -28.12 -16.65 -5.33
CA ARG A 455 -28.38 -15.73 -6.47
C ARG A 455 -29.10 -14.47 -6.01
N ARG A 456 -30.18 -14.58 -5.19
CA ARG A 456 -30.89 -13.42 -4.64
C ARG A 456 -30.03 -12.57 -3.70
N GLN A 457 -29.03 -13.15 -3.03
CA GLN A 457 -28.10 -12.38 -2.19
C GLN A 457 -27.07 -11.62 -3.03
N ILE A 458 -26.60 -12.22 -4.15
CA ILE A 458 -25.73 -11.56 -5.12
C ILE A 458 -26.46 -10.40 -5.79
N ASP A 459 -27.75 -10.61 -6.13
CA ASP A 459 -28.59 -9.57 -6.71
C ASP A 459 -28.70 -8.36 -5.77
N GLY A 460 -28.32 -7.19 -6.25
CA GLY A 460 -28.29 -5.93 -5.50
C GLY A 460 -27.02 -5.68 -4.70
N LEU A 461 -26.03 -6.57 -4.76
CA LEU A 461 -24.65 -6.30 -4.38
C LEU A 461 -23.83 -5.90 -5.64
N PRO A 462 -22.84 -5.00 -5.50
CA PRO A 462 -21.98 -4.59 -6.62
C PRO A 462 -20.91 -5.65 -6.92
N LEU A 463 -21.33 -6.93 -7.07
CA LEU A 463 -20.42 -8.07 -7.23
C LEU A 463 -20.29 -8.48 -8.69
N THR A 464 -19.07 -8.55 -9.22
CA THR A 464 -18.75 -9.27 -10.45
C THR A 464 -18.47 -10.72 -10.13
N THR A 465 -19.22 -11.65 -10.70
CA THR A 465 -19.10 -13.09 -10.43
C THR A 465 -18.46 -13.81 -11.63
N PHE A 466 -17.45 -14.66 -11.37
CA PHE A 466 -16.82 -15.50 -12.38
C PHE A 466 -16.31 -16.83 -11.79
N CYS A 467 -16.19 -17.84 -12.65
CA CYS A 467 -15.55 -19.11 -12.36
C CYS A 467 -14.16 -19.13 -13.00
N ILE A 468 -13.14 -19.60 -12.29
CA ILE A 468 -11.77 -19.69 -12.80
C ILE A 468 -11.25 -21.13 -12.70
N GLY A 469 -10.64 -21.61 -13.76
CA GLY A 469 -10.07 -22.96 -13.84
C GLY A 469 -9.17 -23.12 -15.05
N THR A 470 -8.67 -24.35 -15.27
CA THR A 470 -7.89 -24.68 -16.46
C THR A 470 -8.77 -24.82 -17.72
N ALA A 471 -8.16 -24.92 -18.90
CA ALA A 471 -8.88 -25.15 -20.14
C ALA A 471 -9.69 -26.48 -20.13
N LEU A 472 -9.20 -27.51 -19.43
CA LEU A 472 -9.90 -28.79 -19.24
C LEU A 472 -11.13 -28.63 -18.34
N ASP A 473 -11.00 -27.84 -17.27
CA ASP A 473 -12.11 -27.55 -16.36
C ASP A 473 -13.19 -26.74 -17.07
N ALA A 474 -12.81 -25.73 -17.86
CA ALA A 474 -13.74 -24.93 -18.64
C ALA A 474 -14.57 -25.76 -19.63
N ALA A 475 -14.00 -26.81 -20.22
CA ALA A 475 -14.69 -27.71 -21.11
C ALA A 475 -15.72 -28.61 -20.41
N SER A 476 -15.52 -28.92 -19.13
CA SER A 476 -16.37 -29.82 -18.33
C SER A 476 -17.50 -29.11 -17.58
N LEU A 477 -17.38 -27.80 -17.34
CA LEU A 477 -18.26 -27.03 -16.45
C LEU A 477 -19.57 -26.52 -17.08
N ALA A 478 -19.85 -26.73 -18.35
CA ALA A 478 -20.88 -25.97 -19.01
C ALA A 478 -22.29 -26.61 -19.13
N PRO A 479 -23.26 -26.18 -18.36
CA PRO A 479 -24.59 -25.89 -18.85
C PRO A 479 -24.59 -24.51 -19.54
N GLU A 480 -25.33 -24.36 -20.63
CA GLU A 480 -25.26 -23.21 -21.56
C GLU A 480 -25.55 -21.83 -20.96
N ALA A 481 -26.15 -21.75 -19.78
CA ALA A 481 -26.54 -20.48 -19.12
C ALA A 481 -25.40 -19.73 -18.42
N ASP A 482 -24.36 -20.41 -17.96
CA ASP A 482 -23.28 -19.82 -17.13
C ASP A 482 -21.93 -19.66 -17.86
N ARG A 483 -21.86 -19.97 -19.17
CA ARG A 483 -20.62 -19.91 -19.97
C ARG A 483 -19.99 -18.50 -20.07
N ARG A 484 -20.74 -17.46 -19.80
CA ARG A 484 -20.29 -16.06 -19.99
C ARG A 484 -19.25 -15.58 -18.99
N HIS A 485 -18.93 -16.35 -17.95
CA HIS A 485 -18.03 -15.96 -16.87
C HIS A 485 -17.00 -17.06 -16.53
N ILE A 486 -16.69 -17.96 -17.45
CA ILE A 486 -15.62 -18.95 -17.26
C ILE A 486 -14.31 -18.34 -17.72
N VAL A 487 -13.35 -18.30 -16.81
CA VAL A 487 -12.01 -17.73 -16.99
C VAL A 487 -11.00 -18.86 -17.02
N VAL A 488 -10.19 -18.92 -18.08
CA VAL A 488 -9.12 -19.91 -18.20
C VAL A 488 -7.82 -19.35 -17.61
N GLU A 489 -7.38 -19.94 -16.51
CA GLU A 489 -6.10 -19.63 -15.90
C GLU A 489 -4.94 -20.31 -16.63
N LEU A 490 -3.79 -19.63 -16.72
CA LEU A 490 -2.62 -20.12 -17.45
C LEU A 490 -1.50 -20.66 -16.54
N ASP A 491 -1.40 -20.19 -15.31
CA ASP A 491 -0.21 -20.38 -14.45
C ASP A 491 -0.45 -21.28 -13.21
N GLY A 492 -1.67 -21.73 -12.97
CA GLY A 492 -2.04 -22.57 -11.81
C GLY A 492 -1.98 -21.84 -10.45
N VAL A 493 -1.87 -20.52 -10.44
CA VAL A 493 -1.79 -19.67 -9.22
C VAL A 493 -3.08 -19.77 -8.41
N MET A 494 -4.25 -19.69 -9.07
CA MET A 494 -5.55 -19.78 -8.39
C MET A 494 -5.86 -21.19 -7.94
N ALA A 495 -5.56 -22.19 -8.77
CA ALA A 495 -5.73 -23.59 -8.39
C ALA A 495 -4.95 -23.90 -7.11
N GLY A 496 -3.66 -23.53 -7.07
CA GLY A 496 -2.82 -23.67 -5.88
C GLY A 496 -3.30 -22.86 -4.67
N TRP A 497 -3.88 -21.68 -4.90
CA TRP A 497 -4.43 -20.84 -3.84
C TRP A 497 -5.68 -21.47 -3.20
N PHE A 498 -6.64 -21.94 -4.02
CA PHE A 498 -7.84 -22.64 -3.53
C PHE A 498 -7.47 -23.89 -2.72
N ASP A 499 -6.50 -24.68 -3.21
CA ASP A 499 -6.07 -25.91 -2.53
C ASP A 499 -5.38 -25.60 -1.18
N ARG A 500 -4.51 -24.59 -1.14
CA ARG A 500 -3.83 -24.16 0.10
C ARG A 500 -4.82 -23.72 1.17
N HIS A 501 -5.85 -22.99 0.80
CA HIS A 501 -6.85 -22.47 1.73
C HIS A 501 -8.06 -23.39 1.93
N GLY A 502 -8.13 -24.53 1.23
CA GLY A 502 -9.22 -25.50 1.35
C GLY A 502 -10.59 -24.92 1.06
N CYS A 503 -10.68 -23.94 0.14
CA CYS A 503 -11.91 -23.26 -0.21
C CYS A 503 -12.27 -23.46 -1.70
N ARG A 504 -13.52 -23.13 -2.06
CA ARG A 504 -14.08 -23.27 -3.42
C ARG A 504 -14.65 -21.96 -3.96
N ALA A 505 -14.82 -20.98 -3.11
CA ALA A 505 -15.21 -19.63 -3.52
C ALA A 505 -14.56 -18.59 -2.60
N ALA A 506 -14.34 -17.41 -3.14
CA ALA A 506 -13.80 -16.25 -2.43
C ALA A 506 -14.57 -14.98 -2.81
N ILE A 507 -14.92 -14.17 -1.81
CA ILE A 507 -15.41 -12.81 -2.00
C ILE A 507 -14.25 -11.86 -1.78
N VAL A 508 -13.99 -11.02 -2.79
CA VAL A 508 -12.83 -10.13 -2.84
C VAL A 508 -13.29 -8.68 -2.85
N ARG A 509 -12.66 -7.86 -2.02
CA ARG A 509 -12.92 -6.43 -1.85
C ARG A 509 -12.33 -5.59 -3.00
N PRO A 510 -12.78 -4.32 -3.17
CA PRO A 510 -12.22 -3.42 -4.19
C PRO A 510 -10.72 -3.11 -4.03
N ASP A 511 -10.16 -3.25 -2.83
CA ASP A 511 -8.73 -3.13 -2.53
C ASP A 511 -7.97 -4.47 -2.63
N HIS A 512 -8.57 -5.47 -3.27
CA HIS A 512 -8.02 -6.81 -3.53
C HIS A 512 -7.82 -7.71 -2.30
N TYR A 513 -8.22 -7.31 -1.12
CA TYR A 513 -8.18 -8.19 0.05
C TYR A 513 -9.38 -9.14 0.07
N VAL A 514 -9.15 -10.36 0.52
CA VAL A 514 -10.19 -11.38 0.65
C VAL A 514 -11.11 -11.04 1.82
N PHE A 515 -12.38 -10.74 1.53
CA PHE A 515 -13.42 -10.51 2.54
C PHE A 515 -13.76 -11.79 3.30
N GLY A 516 -13.94 -12.89 2.55
CA GLY A 516 -14.26 -14.20 3.11
C GLY A 516 -14.18 -15.28 2.04
N VAL A 517 -14.10 -16.52 2.48
CA VAL A 517 -14.03 -17.72 1.64
C VAL A 517 -15.14 -18.71 1.99
N ALA A 518 -15.47 -19.59 1.05
CA ALA A 518 -16.46 -20.65 1.25
C ALA A 518 -15.97 -21.97 0.70
N ARG A 519 -16.25 -23.07 1.42
CA ARG A 519 -15.95 -24.44 1.01
C ARG A 519 -17.11 -25.08 0.26
N ASP A 520 -18.32 -24.64 0.54
CA ASP A 520 -19.58 -25.12 0.01
C ASP A 520 -20.59 -23.98 -0.15
N ILE A 521 -21.74 -24.30 -0.74
CA ILE A 521 -22.79 -23.33 -1.05
C ILE A 521 -23.45 -22.75 0.22
N ALA A 522 -23.53 -23.53 1.30
CA ALA A 522 -24.12 -23.09 2.56
C ALA A 522 -23.23 -22.02 3.20
N THR A 523 -21.93 -22.26 3.26
CA THR A 523 -20.94 -21.30 3.73
C THR A 523 -20.94 -20.03 2.87
N LEU A 524 -20.98 -20.17 1.53
CA LEU A 524 -21.06 -19.02 0.62
C LEU A 524 -22.30 -18.17 0.89
N THR A 525 -23.45 -18.80 1.08
CA THR A 525 -24.71 -18.12 1.37
C THR A 525 -24.60 -17.30 2.66
N GLY A 526 -23.95 -17.86 3.70
CA GLY A 526 -23.66 -17.15 4.96
C GLY A 526 -22.77 -15.91 4.75
N VAL A 527 -21.63 -16.09 4.05
CA VAL A 527 -20.67 -14.99 3.76
C VAL A 527 -21.31 -13.87 2.92
N LEU A 528 -22.14 -14.22 1.93
CA LEU A 528 -22.89 -13.22 1.13
C LEU A 528 -23.90 -12.47 2.00
N GLY A 529 -24.58 -13.15 2.92
CA GLY A 529 -25.51 -12.54 3.88
C GLY A 529 -24.79 -11.53 4.78
N GLU A 530 -23.62 -11.89 5.31
CA GLU A 530 -22.80 -10.98 6.12
C GLU A 530 -22.33 -9.76 5.32
N LEU A 531 -21.84 -9.96 4.09
CA LEU A 531 -21.45 -8.85 3.22
C LEU A 531 -22.60 -7.89 2.99
N ARG A 532 -23.78 -8.44 2.67
CA ARG A 532 -24.99 -7.64 2.45
C ARG A 532 -25.39 -6.83 3.69
N GLY A 533 -25.39 -7.45 4.86
CA GLY A 533 -25.66 -6.77 6.13
C GLY A 533 -24.69 -5.62 6.35
N ARG A 534 -23.39 -5.88 6.29
CA ARG A 534 -22.36 -4.87 6.54
C ARG A 534 -22.32 -3.71 5.54
N LEU A 535 -22.68 -3.94 4.29
CA LEU A 535 -22.71 -2.87 3.27
C LEU A 535 -24.04 -2.11 3.23
N LEU A 536 -25.19 -2.77 3.50
CA LEU A 536 -26.50 -2.20 3.25
C LEU A 536 -27.24 -1.75 4.53
N GLU A 537 -27.05 -2.43 5.67
CA GLU A 537 -27.74 -2.10 6.93
C GLU A 537 -27.32 -0.74 7.50
N SER A 538 -26.15 -0.27 7.14
CA SER A 538 -25.65 1.06 7.51
C SER A 538 -26.17 2.20 6.62
N ARG A 539 -27.04 1.91 5.63
CA ARG A 539 -27.65 2.98 4.79
C ARG A 539 -28.58 3.85 5.61
N PRO A 540 -28.54 5.19 5.48
CA PRO A 540 -29.63 6.02 5.98
C PRO A 540 -30.93 5.53 5.34
N GLN A 541 -31.97 5.31 6.14
CA GLN A 541 -33.29 4.97 5.60
C GLN A 541 -33.74 6.11 4.69
N SER A 542 -33.50 6.02 3.41
CA SER A 542 -34.04 6.93 2.41
C SER A 542 -35.56 6.71 2.39
N LEU A 543 -36.30 7.80 2.59
CA LEU A 543 -37.72 7.90 2.37
C LEU A 543 -38.13 7.05 1.15
N SER A 544 -38.97 6.04 1.40
CA SER A 544 -39.60 5.23 0.35
C SER A 544 -40.37 6.16 -0.58
N ILE A 545 -39.83 6.41 -1.77
CA ILE A 545 -40.58 7.04 -2.85
C ILE A 545 -41.61 6.02 -3.30
N THR A 546 -42.82 6.16 -2.78
CA THR A 546 -44.00 5.42 -3.23
C THR A 546 -44.29 5.92 -4.67
N THR A 547 -43.86 5.14 -5.65
CA THR A 547 -44.23 5.37 -7.05
C THR A 547 -45.75 5.18 -7.16
N ARG A 548 -46.52 6.29 -7.10
CA ARG A 548 -47.92 6.28 -7.51
C ARG A 548 -47.96 6.08 -9.01
N VAL A 549 -48.30 4.87 -9.42
CA VAL A 549 -48.74 4.60 -10.80
C VAL A 549 -50.06 5.36 -10.98
N ILE A 550 -50.03 6.43 -11.75
CA ILE A 550 -51.23 7.06 -12.29
C ILE A 550 -51.67 6.19 -13.47
N ARG A 551 -52.90 5.68 -13.40
CA ARG A 551 -53.58 4.95 -14.48
C ARG A 551 -53.92 5.92 -15.61
#